data_cabde7513584f5eef2c2414c192e8063
#
_entry.id   cabde7513584f5eef2c2414c192e8063
#
_cell.length_a   1.000
_cell.length_b   1.000
_cell.length_c   1.000
_cell.angle_alpha   90.00
_cell.angle_beta   90.00
_cell.angle_gamma   90.00
#
_symmetry.space_group_name_H-M   'P 1'
#
loop_
_entity.id
_entity.type
_entity.pdbx_description
1 polymer ?
#
loop_
_entity_poly.entity_id
_entity_poly.type
_entity_poly.pdbx_seq_one_letter_code
_entity_poly.pdbx_strand_id
1 'polypeptide(L)'
;FAYVLGVIFEIQNTYWILLTIVVIMRPSYGLTKERSKDRIIGTLIGAIIAIGIVLLTQNIVIYAVLAYISLILAFSLIQQNYKSAAALITISIVFLYSFMNPNTFEVIQYRVLDTIIGATIAVVANYILLPSWEVNNIKKILLNALNMNRNYLLAAQELYQDPAKNKLSYNLARKEAFLAISNLNASFQRLTQDPKSKQKEFQLIYEVVTLNQTMISAIASIGNFVINHKTTPASEEFNILSQRITNTLQKSCDLLEPAEIAQKITKETIEVAENTLLEKYQQLSNLRDENIKKGNTALDTETLHALQEAYLIANHMNWLRSLSENLKKATERYCLALLDNKSY
;
A
#
# COMPACT_ATOMS: atom_id res chain seq x y z
N PHE A 1 9.17 -24.13 22.78
CA PHE A 1 8.78 -25.20 21.83
C PHE A 1 9.96 -25.58 20.91
N ALA A 2 10.53 -24.64 20.12
CA ALA A 2 11.66 -24.93 19.21
C ALA A 2 12.91 -25.45 19.93
N TYR A 3 13.24 -24.91 21.11
CA TYR A 3 14.34 -25.40 21.96
C TYR A 3 14.08 -26.85 22.44
N VAL A 4 12.87 -27.11 22.90
CA VAL A 4 12.45 -28.46 23.35
C VAL A 4 12.55 -29.47 22.20
N LEU A 5 12.08 -29.11 20.99
CA LEU A 5 12.24 -29.94 19.80
C LEU A 5 13.72 -30.18 19.46
N GLY A 6 14.54 -29.14 19.51
CA GLY A 6 15.98 -29.25 19.27
C GLY A 6 16.70 -30.19 20.23
N VAL A 7 16.29 -30.19 21.51
CA VAL A 7 16.81 -31.11 22.53
C VAL A 7 16.29 -32.53 22.31
N ILE A 8 15.01 -32.72 22.01
CA ILE A 8 14.40 -34.05 21.76
C ILE A 8 15.00 -34.74 20.53
N PHE A 9 15.29 -34.00 19.48
CA PHE A 9 15.87 -34.51 18.24
C PHE A 9 17.42 -34.49 18.24
N GLU A 10 18.07 -34.22 19.39
CA GLU A 10 19.53 -34.16 19.55
C GLU A 10 20.24 -33.31 18.47
N ILE A 11 19.61 -32.18 18.07
CA ILE A 11 20.16 -31.32 17.03
C ILE A 11 21.37 -30.56 17.59
N GLN A 12 22.55 -30.77 17.04
CA GLN A 12 23.83 -30.22 17.52
C GLN A 12 23.84 -28.70 17.66
N ASN A 13 23.07 -27.97 16.84
CA ASN A 13 23.11 -26.50 16.78
C ASN A 13 21.75 -25.85 17.01
N THR A 14 21.01 -26.22 18.06
CA THR A 14 19.68 -25.70 18.40
C THR A 14 19.60 -24.16 18.42
N TYR A 15 20.70 -23.46 18.76
CA TYR A 15 20.76 -21.98 18.73
C TYR A 15 20.54 -21.39 17.35
N TRP A 16 21.02 -22.05 16.28
CA TRP A 16 20.84 -21.58 14.91
C TRP A 16 19.40 -21.68 14.45
N ILE A 17 18.71 -22.71 14.88
CA ILE A 17 17.26 -22.85 14.63
C ILE A 17 16.51 -21.71 15.30
N LEU A 18 16.77 -21.45 16.58
CA LEU A 18 16.14 -20.36 17.32
C LEU A 18 16.43 -19.00 16.67
N LEU A 19 17.68 -18.72 16.32
CA LEU A 19 18.07 -17.50 15.63
C LEU A 19 17.32 -17.36 14.30
N THR A 20 17.19 -18.44 13.54
CA THR A 20 16.49 -18.45 12.27
C THR A 20 15.00 -18.12 12.46
N ILE A 21 14.34 -18.69 13.46
CA ILE A 21 12.94 -18.41 13.80
C ILE A 21 12.76 -16.93 14.15
N VAL A 22 13.57 -16.38 15.05
CA VAL A 22 13.49 -14.98 15.48
C VAL A 22 13.69 -14.00 14.32
N VAL A 23 14.65 -14.30 13.45
CA VAL A 23 14.96 -13.43 12.28
C VAL A 23 13.87 -13.48 11.21
N ILE A 24 13.22 -14.63 11.02
CA ILE A 24 12.21 -14.86 9.98
C ILE A 24 10.83 -14.39 10.43
N MET A 25 10.45 -14.63 11.69
CA MET A 25 9.11 -14.37 12.18
C MET A 25 8.70 -12.90 12.03
N ARG A 26 7.55 -12.67 11.44
CA ARG A 26 6.93 -11.36 11.20
C ARG A 26 5.47 -11.37 11.66
N PRO A 27 4.88 -10.18 11.91
CA PRO A 27 3.48 -10.10 12.38
C PRO A 27 2.44 -10.66 11.40
N SER A 28 2.75 -10.84 10.11
CA SER A 28 1.86 -11.39 9.09
C SER A 28 2.36 -12.75 8.61
N TYR A 29 1.43 -13.68 8.33
CA TYR A 29 1.75 -14.99 7.74
C TYR A 29 2.46 -14.84 6.39
N GLY A 30 1.93 -13.98 5.50
CA GLY A 30 2.52 -13.73 4.18
C GLY A 30 3.97 -13.27 4.28
N LEU A 31 4.26 -12.30 5.15
CA LEU A 31 5.62 -11.79 5.37
C LEU A 31 6.56 -12.84 5.95
N THR A 32 6.07 -13.68 6.88
CA THR A 32 6.87 -14.78 7.44
C THR A 32 7.19 -15.81 6.37
N LYS A 33 6.22 -16.18 5.54
CA LYS A 33 6.41 -17.13 4.43
C LYS A 33 7.42 -16.61 3.39
N GLU A 34 7.34 -15.35 3.01
CA GLU A 34 8.26 -14.71 2.07
C GLU A 34 9.68 -14.66 2.65
N ARG A 35 9.83 -14.21 3.89
CA ARG A 35 11.12 -14.21 4.60
C ARG A 35 11.72 -15.61 4.75
N SER A 36 10.89 -16.63 5.02
CA SER A 36 11.32 -18.03 5.08
C SER A 36 11.88 -18.50 3.76
N LYS A 37 11.16 -18.24 2.66
CA LYS A 37 11.60 -18.55 1.30
C LYS A 37 12.92 -17.86 0.96
N ASP A 38 13.03 -16.56 1.20
CA ASP A 38 14.24 -15.79 0.93
C ASP A 38 15.42 -16.29 1.76
N ARG A 39 15.20 -16.66 3.02
CA ARG A 39 16.23 -17.21 3.90
C ARG A 39 16.75 -18.56 3.39
N ILE A 40 15.84 -19.47 3.00
CA ILE A 40 16.23 -20.79 2.48
C ILE A 40 17.02 -20.62 1.17
N ILE A 41 16.47 -19.84 0.21
CA ILE A 41 17.14 -19.64 -1.10
C ILE A 41 18.49 -18.93 -0.91
N GLY A 42 18.55 -17.90 -0.07
CA GLY A 42 19.79 -17.20 0.23
C GLY A 42 20.83 -18.12 0.86
N THR A 43 20.45 -18.94 1.84
CA THR A 43 21.34 -19.91 2.48
C THR A 43 21.86 -20.95 1.47
N LEU A 44 21.02 -21.45 0.57
CA LEU A 44 21.45 -22.38 -0.49
C LEU A 44 22.44 -21.73 -1.46
N ILE A 45 22.18 -20.51 -1.91
CA ILE A 45 23.10 -19.76 -2.77
C ILE A 45 24.42 -19.52 -2.05
N GLY A 46 24.37 -19.06 -0.81
CA GLY A 46 25.57 -18.83 0.02
C GLY A 46 26.38 -20.10 0.25
N ALA A 47 25.71 -21.24 0.49
CA ALA A 47 26.34 -22.55 0.63
C ALA A 47 27.06 -22.99 -0.64
N ILE A 48 26.43 -22.85 -1.82
CA ILE A 48 27.04 -23.19 -3.11
C ILE A 48 28.31 -22.35 -3.37
N ILE A 49 28.21 -21.03 -3.10
CA ILE A 49 29.38 -20.13 -3.23
C ILE A 49 30.49 -20.52 -2.25
N ALA A 50 30.15 -20.79 -1.00
CA ALA A 50 31.12 -21.21 0.00
C ALA A 50 31.82 -22.52 -0.37
N ILE A 51 31.08 -23.54 -0.86
CA ILE A 51 31.65 -24.79 -1.36
C ILE A 51 32.61 -24.50 -2.51
N GLY A 52 32.22 -23.68 -3.48
CA GLY A 52 33.08 -23.32 -4.60
C GLY A 52 34.41 -22.72 -4.17
N ILE A 53 34.37 -21.82 -3.18
CA ILE A 53 35.59 -21.19 -2.62
C ILE A 53 36.45 -22.20 -1.84
N VAL A 54 35.84 -23.07 -1.04
CA VAL A 54 36.54 -24.12 -0.28
C VAL A 54 37.27 -25.11 -1.21
N LEU A 55 36.68 -25.42 -2.36
CA LEU A 55 37.33 -26.29 -3.37
C LEU A 55 38.49 -25.59 -4.08
N LEU A 56 38.47 -24.26 -4.20
CA LEU A 56 39.52 -23.50 -4.86
C LEU A 56 40.71 -23.19 -3.94
N THR A 57 40.47 -22.99 -2.64
CA THR A 57 41.52 -22.62 -1.68
C THR A 57 41.14 -23.08 -0.29
N GLN A 58 42.18 -23.50 0.49
CA GLN A 58 42.03 -23.83 1.91
C GLN A 58 42.79 -22.83 2.81
N ASN A 59 43.09 -21.63 2.29
CA ASN A 59 43.82 -20.63 3.01
C ASN A 59 42.95 -19.89 4.03
N ILE A 60 43.26 -20.04 5.31
CA ILE A 60 42.51 -19.47 6.42
C ILE A 60 42.44 -17.93 6.37
N VAL A 61 43.48 -17.27 5.86
CA VAL A 61 43.53 -15.79 5.74
C VAL A 61 42.50 -15.31 4.70
N ILE A 62 42.39 -16.05 3.60
CA ILE A 62 41.36 -15.76 2.55
C ILE A 62 39.94 -15.91 3.13
N TYR A 63 39.72 -16.94 3.95
CA TYR A 63 38.43 -17.13 4.62
C TYR A 63 38.10 -15.98 5.56
N ALA A 64 39.10 -15.49 6.35
CA ALA A 64 38.92 -14.34 7.25
C ALA A 64 38.51 -13.08 6.50
N VAL A 65 39.21 -12.76 5.41
CA VAL A 65 38.93 -11.56 4.59
C VAL A 65 37.54 -11.66 3.95
N LEU A 66 37.22 -12.82 3.37
CA LEU A 66 35.92 -13.04 2.74
C LEU A 66 34.77 -13.02 3.76
N ALA A 67 34.95 -13.59 4.94
CA ALA A 67 33.97 -13.54 6.00
C ALA A 67 33.67 -12.11 6.42
N TYR A 68 34.72 -11.29 6.60
CA TYR A 68 34.54 -9.90 6.99
C TYR A 68 33.86 -9.06 5.91
N ILE A 69 34.32 -9.16 4.66
CA ILE A 69 33.69 -8.45 3.53
C ILE A 69 32.22 -8.87 3.35
N SER A 70 31.95 -10.18 3.39
CA SER A 70 30.58 -10.70 3.25
C SER A 70 29.67 -10.18 4.38
N LEU A 71 30.16 -10.06 5.59
CA LEU A 71 29.40 -9.55 6.72
C LEU A 71 29.02 -8.08 6.53
N ILE A 72 29.98 -7.23 6.12
CA ILE A 72 29.70 -5.81 5.84
C ILE A 72 28.65 -5.66 4.75
N LEU A 73 28.82 -6.37 3.63
CA LEU A 73 27.87 -6.34 2.52
C LEU A 73 26.49 -6.87 2.92
N ALA A 74 26.42 -7.89 3.77
CA ALA A 74 25.18 -8.43 4.27
C ALA A 74 24.38 -7.38 5.05
N PHE A 75 25.02 -6.65 5.98
CA PHE A 75 24.35 -5.59 6.73
C PHE A 75 23.90 -4.42 5.84
N SER A 76 24.65 -4.10 4.80
CA SER A 76 24.26 -3.09 3.82
C SER A 76 22.99 -3.49 3.05
N LEU A 77 22.83 -4.77 2.73
CA LEU A 77 21.73 -5.28 1.90
C LEU A 77 20.50 -5.79 2.67
N ILE A 78 20.59 -5.92 4.00
CA ILE A 78 19.55 -6.60 4.81
C ILE A 78 18.15 -5.96 4.69
N GLN A 79 18.07 -4.67 4.44
CA GLN A 79 16.82 -3.93 4.27
C GLN A 79 16.34 -3.90 2.82
N GLN A 80 17.24 -3.92 1.85
CA GLN A 80 16.90 -3.78 0.43
C GLN A 80 16.64 -5.14 -0.23
N ASN A 81 17.49 -6.12 0.05
CA ASN A 81 17.39 -7.46 -0.54
C ASN A 81 17.80 -8.53 0.48
N TYR A 82 16.83 -9.00 1.23
CA TYR A 82 17.07 -9.99 2.30
C TYR A 82 17.62 -11.33 1.78
N LYS A 83 17.25 -11.76 0.59
CA LYS A 83 17.77 -12.99 -0.02
C LYS A 83 19.29 -12.92 -0.23
N SER A 84 19.78 -11.83 -0.82
CA SER A 84 21.22 -11.59 -1.00
C SER A 84 21.94 -11.44 0.33
N ALA A 85 21.36 -10.71 1.30
CA ALA A 85 21.91 -10.61 2.64
C ALA A 85 22.02 -11.98 3.33
N ALA A 86 21.00 -12.85 3.19
CA ALA A 86 21.02 -14.20 3.75
C ALA A 86 22.13 -15.07 3.15
N ALA A 87 22.40 -14.93 1.84
CA ALA A 87 23.52 -15.62 1.18
C ALA A 87 24.87 -15.15 1.75
N LEU A 88 25.06 -13.85 1.84
CA LEU A 88 26.30 -13.26 2.37
C LEU A 88 26.52 -13.59 3.87
N ILE A 89 25.45 -13.58 4.69
CA ILE A 89 25.53 -14.05 6.07
C ILE A 89 25.96 -15.51 6.15
N THR A 90 25.42 -16.36 5.26
CA THR A 90 25.80 -17.78 5.22
C THR A 90 27.28 -17.95 4.87
N ILE A 91 27.78 -17.25 3.86
CA ILE A 91 29.20 -17.25 3.49
C ILE A 91 30.07 -16.81 4.68
N SER A 92 29.71 -15.69 5.32
CA SER A 92 30.45 -15.17 6.47
C SER A 92 30.53 -16.18 7.62
N ILE A 93 29.38 -16.78 7.96
CA ILE A 93 29.32 -17.76 9.07
C ILE A 93 30.10 -19.03 8.75
N VAL A 94 29.98 -19.56 7.53
CA VAL A 94 30.72 -20.76 7.11
C VAL A 94 32.22 -20.54 7.25
N PHE A 95 32.74 -19.41 6.78
CA PHE A 95 34.16 -19.11 6.89
C PHE A 95 34.63 -18.80 8.32
N LEU A 96 33.82 -18.13 9.13
CA LEU A 96 34.14 -17.92 10.55
C LEU A 96 34.23 -19.25 11.32
N TYR A 97 33.30 -20.18 11.04
CA TYR A 97 33.35 -21.48 11.71
C TYR A 97 34.50 -22.36 11.22
N SER A 98 35.03 -22.15 10.00
CA SER A 98 36.20 -22.87 9.49
C SER A 98 37.48 -22.61 10.33
N PHE A 99 37.51 -21.58 11.15
CA PHE A 99 38.57 -21.37 12.14
C PHE A 99 38.49 -22.35 13.33
N MET A 100 37.25 -22.75 13.68
CA MET A 100 36.99 -23.59 14.86
C MET A 100 36.90 -25.07 14.49
N ASN A 101 36.40 -25.36 13.29
CA ASN A 101 36.18 -26.72 12.79
C ASN A 101 36.83 -26.86 11.41
N PRO A 102 37.86 -27.71 11.25
CA PRO A 102 38.53 -27.94 9.97
C PRO A 102 37.57 -28.56 8.91
N ASN A 103 36.47 -29.18 9.35
CA ASN A 103 35.51 -29.83 8.44
C ASN A 103 34.44 -28.87 7.98
N THR A 104 34.79 -27.94 7.08
CA THR A 104 33.91 -26.88 6.56
C THR A 104 32.65 -27.42 5.90
N PHE A 105 32.68 -28.61 5.30
CA PHE A 105 31.51 -29.25 4.67
C PHE A 105 30.42 -29.60 5.70
N GLU A 106 30.78 -30.07 6.87
CA GLU A 106 29.82 -30.33 7.96
C GLU A 106 29.13 -29.03 8.40
N VAL A 107 29.87 -27.95 8.54
CA VAL A 107 29.33 -26.63 8.92
C VAL A 107 28.29 -26.18 7.89
N ILE A 108 28.56 -26.36 6.59
CA ILE A 108 27.62 -26.01 5.50
C ILE A 108 26.36 -26.85 5.60
N GLN A 109 26.49 -28.17 5.77
CA GLN A 109 25.34 -29.07 5.87
C GLN A 109 24.43 -28.70 7.05
N TYR A 110 24.99 -28.51 8.25
CA TYR A 110 24.22 -28.09 9.41
C TYR A 110 23.55 -26.75 9.19
N ARG A 111 24.23 -25.78 8.56
CA ARG A 111 23.67 -24.46 8.28
C ARG A 111 22.45 -24.49 7.36
N VAL A 112 22.46 -25.34 6.36
CA VAL A 112 21.33 -25.55 5.45
C VAL A 112 20.18 -26.23 6.19
N LEU A 113 20.46 -27.32 6.93
CA LEU A 113 19.45 -28.06 7.68
C LEU A 113 18.79 -27.20 8.75
N ASP A 114 19.56 -26.49 9.59
CA ASP A 114 19.04 -25.60 10.64
C ASP A 114 18.16 -24.49 10.06
N THR A 115 18.55 -23.97 8.88
CA THR A 115 17.75 -22.95 8.19
C THR A 115 16.41 -23.50 7.70
N ILE A 116 16.40 -24.69 7.10
CA ILE A 116 15.16 -25.32 6.61
C ILE A 116 14.23 -25.66 7.80
N ILE A 117 14.78 -26.26 8.85
CA ILE A 117 14.02 -26.61 10.05
C ILE A 117 13.47 -25.35 10.71
N GLY A 118 14.30 -24.34 10.96
CA GLY A 118 13.88 -23.09 11.57
C GLY A 118 12.85 -22.33 10.76
N ALA A 119 12.99 -22.29 9.44
CA ALA A 119 12.02 -21.67 8.54
C ALA A 119 10.68 -22.40 8.54
N THR A 120 10.70 -23.74 8.55
CA THR A 120 9.48 -24.55 8.62
C THR A 120 8.74 -24.34 9.95
N ILE A 121 9.48 -24.37 11.06
CA ILE A 121 8.90 -24.11 12.39
C ILE A 121 8.30 -22.70 12.45
N ALA A 122 9.00 -21.68 11.91
CA ALA A 122 8.50 -20.30 11.90
C ALA A 122 7.19 -20.15 11.13
N VAL A 123 7.08 -20.78 9.95
CA VAL A 123 5.84 -20.75 9.13
C VAL A 123 4.71 -21.48 9.83
N VAL A 124 4.97 -22.69 10.36
CA VAL A 124 3.96 -23.49 11.09
C VAL A 124 3.50 -22.78 12.36
N ALA A 125 4.41 -22.23 13.12
CA ALA A 125 4.09 -21.48 14.33
C ALA A 125 3.24 -20.23 14.03
N ASN A 126 3.56 -19.50 12.97
CA ASN A 126 2.78 -18.34 12.54
C ASN A 126 1.37 -18.75 12.05
N TYR A 127 1.26 -19.90 11.41
CA TYR A 127 -0.03 -20.42 10.94
C TYR A 127 -0.94 -20.91 12.09
N ILE A 128 -0.38 -21.60 13.11
CA ILE A 128 -1.14 -22.29 14.16
C ILE A 128 -1.22 -21.46 15.44
N LEU A 129 -0.09 -20.93 15.92
CA LEU A 129 0.00 -20.31 17.26
C LEU A 129 -0.33 -18.81 17.25
N LEU A 130 0.03 -18.10 16.20
CA LEU A 130 -0.11 -16.64 16.09
C LEU A 130 -0.75 -16.24 14.75
N PRO A 131 -1.96 -16.77 14.42
CA PRO A 131 -2.58 -16.47 13.14
C PRO A 131 -2.98 -14.99 13.06
N SER A 132 -2.17 -14.17 12.44
CA SER A 132 -2.49 -12.77 12.11
C SER A 132 -2.87 -12.68 10.63
N TRP A 133 -4.13 -13.01 10.35
CA TRP A 133 -4.67 -12.91 8.98
C TRP A 133 -4.95 -11.46 8.65
N GLU A 134 -4.49 -11.03 7.47
CA GLU A 134 -4.61 -9.65 7.03
C GLU A 134 -6.08 -9.21 6.86
N VAL A 135 -6.97 -10.14 6.55
CA VAL A 135 -8.42 -9.89 6.44
C VAL A 135 -9.02 -9.26 7.70
N ASN A 136 -8.47 -9.54 8.88
CA ASN A 136 -8.94 -8.97 10.14
C ASN A 136 -8.51 -7.50 10.33
N ASN A 137 -7.39 -7.10 9.74
CA ASN A 137 -6.80 -5.78 9.87
C ASN A 137 -7.24 -4.83 8.76
N ILE A 138 -7.56 -5.36 7.57
CA ILE A 138 -7.81 -4.56 6.37
C ILE A 138 -9.00 -3.62 6.55
N LYS A 139 -10.03 -4.00 7.32
CA LYS A 139 -11.19 -3.16 7.61
C LYS A 139 -10.80 -1.81 8.24
N LYS A 140 -9.92 -1.84 9.26
CA LYS A 140 -9.43 -0.62 9.94
C LYS A 140 -8.57 0.23 9.02
N ILE A 141 -7.73 -0.40 8.20
CA ILE A 141 -6.85 0.29 7.25
C ILE A 141 -7.69 0.94 6.14
N LEU A 142 -8.74 0.25 5.68
CA LEU A 142 -9.70 0.76 4.69
C LEU A 142 -10.45 1.98 5.23
N LEU A 143 -10.96 1.91 6.46
CA LEU A 143 -11.61 3.04 7.11
C LEU A 143 -10.69 4.27 7.19
N ASN A 144 -9.42 4.07 7.56
CA ASN A 144 -8.44 5.15 7.58
C ASN A 144 -8.22 5.75 6.18
N ALA A 145 -8.12 4.91 5.13
CA ALA A 145 -7.94 5.39 3.76
C ALA A 145 -9.15 6.20 3.26
N LEU A 146 -10.38 5.77 3.59
CA LEU A 146 -11.60 6.51 3.27
C LEU A 146 -11.63 7.87 3.98
N ASN A 147 -11.30 7.91 5.26
CA ASN A 147 -11.24 9.15 6.03
C ASN A 147 -10.19 10.12 5.47
N MET A 148 -9.01 9.62 5.12
CA MET A 148 -7.95 10.47 4.55
C MET A 148 -8.31 10.98 3.15
N ASN A 149 -8.99 10.18 2.32
CA ASN A 149 -9.52 10.63 1.02
C ASN A 149 -10.57 11.73 1.20
N ARG A 150 -11.46 11.60 2.20
CA ARG A 150 -12.44 12.63 2.54
C ARG A 150 -11.77 13.93 2.98
N ASN A 151 -10.80 13.84 3.88
CA ASN A 151 -10.08 15.04 4.37
C ASN A 151 -9.27 15.69 3.24
N TYR A 152 -8.73 14.89 2.32
CA TYR A 152 -8.02 15.41 1.15
C TYR A 152 -8.94 16.16 0.19
N LEU A 153 -10.18 15.66 -0.01
CA LEU A 153 -11.19 16.38 -0.81
C LEU A 153 -11.57 17.71 -0.16
N LEU A 154 -11.78 17.76 1.16
CA LEU A 154 -12.05 19.00 1.89
C LEU A 154 -10.89 20.00 1.73
N ALA A 155 -9.66 19.55 1.89
CA ALA A 155 -8.49 20.39 1.69
C ALA A 155 -8.32 20.88 0.24
N ALA A 156 -8.72 20.08 -0.75
CA ALA A 156 -8.74 20.49 -2.16
C ALA A 156 -9.84 21.53 -2.43
N GLN A 157 -10.99 21.43 -1.76
CA GLN A 157 -12.05 22.44 -1.80
C GLN A 157 -11.57 23.79 -1.21
N GLU A 158 -10.95 23.77 -0.04
CA GLU A 158 -10.37 24.96 0.58
C GLU A 158 -9.27 25.57 -0.27
N LEU A 159 -8.42 24.74 -0.89
CA LEU A 159 -7.38 25.20 -1.84
C LEU A 159 -7.99 25.95 -3.01
N TYR A 160 -9.10 25.44 -3.58
CA TYR A 160 -9.75 26.08 -4.72
C TYR A 160 -10.42 27.42 -4.34
N GLN A 161 -10.85 27.59 -3.08
CA GLN A 161 -11.38 28.85 -2.58
C GLN A 161 -10.28 29.91 -2.40
N ASP A 162 -9.15 29.54 -1.81
CA ASP A 162 -8.00 30.43 -1.58
C ASP A 162 -6.68 29.66 -1.70
N PRO A 163 -6.09 29.60 -2.90
CA PRO A 163 -4.86 28.84 -3.14
C PRO A 163 -3.65 29.35 -2.34
N ALA A 164 -3.59 30.66 -2.08
CA ALA A 164 -2.45 31.24 -1.37
C ALA A 164 -2.41 30.84 0.11
N LYS A 165 -3.58 30.83 0.75
CA LYS A 165 -3.71 30.52 2.17
C LYS A 165 -3.67 29.03 2.47
N ASN A 166 -4.28 28.19 1.60
CA ASN A 166 -4.57 26.79 1.91
C ASN A 166 -3.58 25.78 1.30
N LYS A 167 -2.53 26.24 0.60
CA LYS A 167 -1.53 25.39 -0.04
C LYS A 167 -0.83 24.42 0.93
N LEU A 168 -0.51 24.89 2.14
CA LEU A 168 0.17 24.05 3.15
C LEU A 168 -0.76 22.97 3.69
N SER A 169 -2.00 23.31 4.04
CA SER A 169 -3.03 22.39 4.51
C SER A 169 -3.31 21.30 3.45
N TYR A 170 -3.48 21.71 2.20
CA TYR A 170 -3.64 20.79 1.08
C TYR A 170 -2.47 19.81 0.93
N ASN A 171 -1.22 20.30 0.98
CA ASN A 171 -0.04 19.45 0.85
C ASN A 171 0.06 18.44 2.00
N LEU A 172 -0.33 18.81 3.22
CA LEU A 172 -0.36 17.92 4.36
C LEU A 172 -1.44 16.85 4.17
N ALA A 173 -2.68 17.25 3.86
CA ALA A 173 -3.77 16.30 3.60
C ALA A 173 -3.46 15.36 2.44
N ARG A 174 -2.83 15.86 1.37
CA ARG A 174 -2.32 15.05 0.26
C ARG A 174 -1.35 13.98 0.74
N LYS A 175 -0.34 14.37 1.52
CA LYS A 175 0.65 13.44 2.07
C LYS A 175 -0.01 12.34 2.89
N GLU A 176 -0.92 12.70 3.79
CA GLU A 176 -1.63 11.76 4.66
C GLU A 176 -2.51 10.79 3.86
N ALA A 177 -3.24 11.29 2.86
CA ALA A 177 -4.06 10.47 1.99
C ALA A 177 -3.22 9.47 1.17
N PHE A 178 -2.10 9.92 0.57
CA PHE A 178 -1.20 9.03 -0.17
C PHE A 178 -0.53 7.99 0.73
N LEU A 179 -0.17 8.33 1.97
CA LEU A 179 0.33 7.36 2.95
C LEU A 179 -0.74 6.34 3.33
N ALA A 180 -1.97 6.76 3.55
CA ALA A 180 -3.07 5.87 3.89
C ALA A 180 -3.38 4.89 2.75
N ILE A 181 -3.41 5.36 1.49
CA ILE A 181 -3.57 4.50 0.31
C ILE A 181 -2.39 3.55 0.14
N SER A 182 -1.16 4.00 0.35
CA SER A 182 0.03 3.15 0.29
C SER A 182 -0.05 2.01 1.33
N ASN A 183 -0.48 2.33 2.56
CA ASN A 183 -0.70 1.34 3.61
C ASN A 183 -1.82 0.36 3.25
N LEU A 184 -2.91 0.84 2.62
CA LEU A 184 -4.01 0.00 2.16
C LEU A 184 -3.55 -0.96 1.06
N ASN A 185 -2.80 -0.48 0.08
CA ASN A 185 -2.22 -1.30 -0.99
C ASN A 185 -1.26 -2.35 -0.44
N ALA A 186 -0.39 -1.98 0.50
CA ALA A 186 0.52 -2.92 1.16
C ALA A 186 -0.24 -3.99 1.96
N SER A 187 -1.32 -3.61 2.66
CA SER A 187 -2.20 -4.56 3.37
C SER A 187 -2.90 -5.50 2.38
N PHE A 188 -3.42 -4.98 1.29
CA PHE A 188 -4.03 -5.79 0.24
C PHE A 188 -3.02 -6.77 -0.40
N GLN A 189 -1.79 -6.34 -0.68
CA GLN A 189 -0.73 -7.24 -1.16
C GLN A 189 -0.42 -8.35 -0.18
N ARG A 190 -0.38 -8.08 1.13
CA ARG A 190 -0.20 -9.13 2.15
C ARG A 190 -1.39 -10.09 2.19
N LEU A 191 -2.62 -9.59 2.01
CA LEU A 191 -3.83 -10.41 1.91
C LEU A 191 -3.74 -11.42 0.75
N THR A 192 -3.14 -11.05 -0.39
CA THR A 192 -2.94 -11.98 -1.52
C THR A 192 -1.97 -13.13 -1.19
N GLN A 193 -1.12 -12.96 -0.18
CA GLN A 193 -0.15 -13.98 0.26
C GLN A 193 -0.73 -14.93 1.33
N ASP A 194 -1.85 -14.57 1.95
CA ASP A 194 -2.57 -15.43 2.89
C ASP A 194 -3.13 -16.67 2.17
N PRO A 195 -3.35 -17.79 2.85
CA PRO A 195 -3.98 -18.98 2.27
C PRO A 195 -5.37 -18.65 1.71
N LYS A 196 -5.72 -19.21 0.56
CA LYS A 196 -7.01 -18.95 -0.11
C LYS A 196 -8.23 -19.15 0.81
N SER A 197 -8.16 -20.13 1.70
CA SER A 197 -9.22 -20.38 2.70
C SER A 197 -9.41 -19.25 3.73
N LYS A 198 -8.43 -18.36 3.84
CA LYS A 198 -8.44 -17.18 4.76
C LYS A 198 -8.68 -15.86 4.03
N GLN A 199 -8.66 -15.84 2.70
CA GLN A 199 -8.92 -14.68 1.86
C GLN A 199 -10.44 -14.45 1.70
N LYS A 200 -11.14 -14.23 2.82
CA LYS A 200 -12.58 -13.94 2.79
C LYS A 200 -12.85 -12.62 2.05
N GLU A 201 -13.90 -12.58 1.25
CA GLU A 201 -14.38 -11.39 0.54
C GLU A 201 -13.34 -10.67 -0.34
N PHE A 202 -12.35 -11.42 -0.84
CA PHE A 202 -11.20 -10.91 -1.60
C PHE A 202 -11.60 -9.98 -2.75
N GLN A 203 -12.61 -10.37 -3.54
CA GLN A 203 -13.07 -9.59 -4.71
C GLN A 203 -13.70 -8.26 -4.29
N LEU A 204 -14.48 -8.25 -3.22
CA LEU A 204 -15.11 -7.03 -2.69
C LEU A 204 -14.06 -6.08 -2.12
N ILE A 205 -13.06 -6.61 -1.40
CA ILE A 205 -11.93 -5.82 -0.90
C ILE A 205 -11.15 -5.21 -2.07
N TYR A 206 -10.85 -5.99 -3.12
CA TYR A 206 -10.15 -5.50 -4.31
C TYR A 206 -10.89 -4.34 -4.99
N GLU A 207 -12.20 -4.46 -5.13
CA GLU A 207 -13.04 -3.41 -5.72
C GLU A 207 -12.96 -2.11 -4.90
N VAL A 208 -13.13 -2.20 -3.57
CA VAL A 208 -13.06 -1.03 -2.68
C VAL A 208 -11.66 -0.40 -2.69
N VAL A 209 -10.58 -1.21 -2.68
CA VAL A 209 -9.20 -0.72 -2.78
C VAL A 209 -8.97 0.05 -4.08
N THR A 210 -9.41 -0.51 -5.20
CA THR A 210 -9.25 0.09 -6.53
C THR A 210 -10.02 1.41 -6.64
N LEU A 211 -11.26 1.46 -6.16
CA LEU A 211 -12.06 2.67 -6.14
C LEU A 211 -11.45 3.77 -5.25
N ASN A 212 -10.89 3.40 -4.08
CA ASN A 212 -10.17 4.33 -3.21
C ASN A 212 -8.94 4.93 -3.90
N GLN A 213 -8.18 4.11 -4.63
CA GLN A 213 -7.00 4.56 -5.37
C GLN A 213 -7.37 5.48 -6.53
N THR A 214 -8.47 5.20 -7.21
CA THR A 214 -9.00 6.06 -8.28
C THR A 214 -9.49 7.39 -7.71
N MET A 215 -10.14 7.37 -6.54
CA MET A 215 -10.64 8.56 -5.86
C MET A 215 -9.51 9.55 -5.51
N ILE A 216 -8.42 9.07 -4.89
CA ILE A 216 -7.29 9.94 -4.54
C ILE A 216 -6.64 10.58 -5.78
N SER A 217 -6.56 9.82 -6.89
CA SER A 217 -6.02 10.31 -8.16
C SER A 217 -6.90 11.39 -8.77
N ALA A 218 -8.21 11.24 -8.69
CA ALA A 218 -9.17 12.23 -9.18
C ALA A 218 -9.13 13.53 -8.36
N ILE A 219 -9.02 13.43 -7.03
CA ILE A 219 -8.85 14.59 -6.13
C ILE A 219 -7.52 15.30 -6.43
N ALA A 220 -6.44 14.53 -6.62
CA ALA A 220 -5.12 15.08 -6.95
C ALA A 220 -5.12 15.88 -8.26
N SER A 221 -5.92 15.46 -9.25
CA SER A 221 -6.04 16.18 -10.53
C SER A 221 -6.62 17.57 -10.36
N ILE A 222 -7.67 17.74 -9.55
CA ILE A 222 -8.25 19.06 -9.23
C ILE A 222 -7.21 19.94 -8.52
N GLY A 223 -6.60 19.43 -7.44
CA GLY A 223 -5.63 20.23 -6.69
C GLY A 223 -4.39 20.60 -7.49
N ASN A 224 -3.92 19.71 -8.36
CA ASN A 224 -2.80 20.00 -9.25
C ASN A 224 -3.15 21.09 -10.28
N PHE A 225 -4.40 21.05 -10.80
CA PHE A 225 -4.88 22.09 -11.71
C PHE A 225 -4.90 23.45 -11.01
N VAL A 226 -5.49 23.55 -9.83
CA VAL A 226 -5.59 24.79 -9.05
C VAL A 226 -4.21 25.37 -8.68
N ILE A 227 -3.23 24.53 -8.39
CA ILE A 227 -1.87 24.99 -8.04
C ILE A 227 -1.12 25.57 -9.24
N ASN A 228 -1.34 24.99 -10.44
CA ASN A 228 -0.53 25.30 -11.61
C ASN A 228 -1.18 26.31 -12.57
N HIS A 229 -2.44 26.68 -12.35
CA HIS A 229 -3.18 27.61 -13.20
C HIS A 229 -3.79 28.73 -12.37
N LYS A 230 -4.01 29.88 -13.00
CA LYS A 230 -4.86 30.92 -12.41
C LYS A 230 -6.31 30.47 -12.53
N THR A 231 -6.96 30.28 -11.40
CA THR A 231 -8.36 29.84 -11.33
C THR A 231 -9.24 30.96 -10.79
N THR A 232 -10.52 30.92 -11.16
CA THR A 232 -11.56 31.73 -10.52
C THR A 232 -11.87 31.20 -9.14
N PRO A 233 -12.41 32.02 -8.20
CA PRO A 233 -12.88 31.50 -6.92
C PRO A 233 -13.91 30.37 -7.09
N ALA A 234 -13.87 29.39 -6.20
CA ALA A 234 -14.78 28.25 -6.22
C ALA A 234 -16.25 28.71 -6.26
N SER A 235 -17.02 28.20 -7.20
CA SER A 235 -18.45 28.53 -7.33
C SER A 235 -19.28 27.83 -6.21
N GLU A 236 -20.49 28.32 -5.98
CA GLU A 236 -21.39 27.72 -5.00
C GLU A 236 -21.77 26.29 -5.37
N GLU A 237 -21.98 26.03 -6.67
CA GLU A 237 -22.28 24.69 -7.21
C GLU A 237 -21.13 23.70 -6.98
N PHE A 238 -19.88 24.14 -7.14
CA PHE A 238 -18.72 23.33 -6.80
C PHE A 238 -18.74 22.96 -5.31
N ASN A 239 -19.04 23.91 -4.42
CA ASN A 239 -19.11 23.67 -2.98
C ASN A 239 -20.22 22.69 -2.61
N ILE A 240 -21.41 22.83 -3.21
CA ILE A 240 -22.55 21.90 -3.01
C ILE A 240 -22.17 20.48 -3.44
N LEU A 241 -21.57 20.30 -4.60
CA LEU A 241 -21.14 18.98 -5.09
C LEU A 241 -20.02 18.39 -4.24
N SER A 242 -19.03 19.20 -3.87
CA SER A 242 -17.94 18.78 -2.99
C SER A 242 -18.49 18.28 -1.66
N GLN A 243 -19.43 19.00 -1.06
CA GLN A 243 -20.07 18.60 0.18
C GLN A 243 -20.90 17.31 0.02
N ARG A 244 -21.59 17.15 -1.13
CA ARG A 244 -22.31 15.90 -1.44
C ARG A 244 -21.36 14.71 -1.50
N ILE A 245 -20.22 14.84 -2.19
CA ILE A 245 -19.22 13.78 -2.31
C ILE A 245 -18.64 13.47 -0.93
N THR A 246 -18.30 14.49 -0.15
CA THR A 246 -17.79 14.35 1.22
C THR A 246 -18.77 13.60 2.12
N ASN A 247 -20.06 13.93 2.05
CA ASN A 247 -21.11 13.23 2.81
C ASN A 247 -21.28 11.77 2.35
N THR A 248 -21.11 11.49 1.07
CA THR A 248 -21.17 10.12 0.55
C THR A 248 -19.98 9.30 1.02
N LEU A 249 -18.77 9.88 1.06
CA LEU A 249 -17.58 9.26 1.65
C LEU A 249 -17.74 9.03 3.15
N GLN A 250 -18.33 10.00 3.89
CA GLN A 250 -18.64 9.81 5.29
C GLN A 250 -19.55 8.61 5.53
N LYS A 251 -20.63 8.47 4.73
CA LYS A 251 -21.51 7.30 4.81
C LYS A 251 -20.77 5.98 4.55
N SER A 252 -19.76 5.99 3.68
CA SER A 252 -18.92 4.81 3.47
C SER A 252 -18.06 4.49 4.71
N CYS A 253 -17.59 5.50 5.43
CA CYS A 253 -16.90 5.33 6.71
C CYS A 253 -17.86 4.78 7.79
N ASP A 254 -19.08 5.33 7.88
CA ASP A 254 -20.08 4.93 8.86
C ASP A 254 -20.55 3.48 8.68
N LEU A 255 -20.52 2.95 7.46
CA LEU A 255 -20.78 1.52 7.19
C LEU A 255 -19.70 0.60 7.80
N LEU A 256 -18.46 1.07 7.85
CA LEU A 256 -17.36 0.32 8.45
C LEU A 256 -17.30 0.48 9.97
N GLU A 257 -17.60 1.67 10.47
CA GLU A 257 -17.64 1.99 11.90
C GLU A 257 -18.72 3.05 12.15
N PRO A 258 -19.86 2.69 12.73
CA PRO A 258 -20.98 3.62 12.92
C PRO A 258 -20.58 4.80 13.78
N ALA A 259 -20.67 6.01 13.24
CA ALA A 259 -20.50 7.27 13.94
C ALA A 259 -21.74 8.16 13.74
N GLU A 260 -22.00 9.07 14.66
CA GLU A 260 -23.23 9.88 14.69
C GLU A 260 -23.28 10.97 13.61
N ILE A 261 -24.43 11.03 12.96
CA ILE A 261 -25.11 12.14 12.24
C ILE A 261 -24.38 12.82 11.07
N ALA A 262 -24.82 12.51 9.84
CA ALA A 262 -24.53 13.29 8.62
C ALA A 262 -25.64 14.32 8.32
N GLN A 263 -25.26 15.54 7.92
CA GLN A 263 -26.19 16.58 7.44
C GLN A 263 -26.89 16.16 6.14
N LYS A 264 -28.21 16.40 6.05
CA LYS A 264 -29.01 16.12 4.85
C LYS A 264 -28.97 17.30 3.87
N ILE A 265 -28.42 17.07 2.68
CA ILE A 265 -28.58 17.95 1.51
C ILE A 265 -29.69 17.36 0.64
N THR A 266 -30.59 18.21 0.11
CA THR A 266 -31.73 17.79 -0.68
C THR A 266 -31.28 17.34 -2.09
N LYS A 267 -31.89 16.30 -2.66
CA LYS A 267 -31.57 15.80 -4.00
C LYS A 267 -31.73 16.87 -5.09
N GLU A 268 -32.76 17.69 -4.97
CA GLU A 268 -33.09 18.76 -5.90
C GLU A 268 -31.98 19.82 -6.03
N THR A 269 -31.37 20.23 -4.90
CA THR A 269 -30.25 21.18 -4.87
C THR A 269 -29.00 20.65 -5.58
N ILE A 270 -28.80 19.32 -5.55
CA ILE A 270 -27.64 18.66 -6.16
C ILE A 270 -27.79 18.60 -7.68
N GLU A 271 -28.99 18.25 -8.18
CA GLU A 271 -29.28 18.16 -9.60
C GLU A 271 -29.19 19.54 -10.28
N VAL A 272 -29.67 20.57 -9.61
CA VAL A 272 -29.52 21.96 -10.05
C VAL A 272 -28.05 22.35 -10.15
N ALA A 273 -27.24 22.07 -9.13
CA ALA A 273 -25.80 22.42 -9.12
C ALA A 273 -25.01 21.70 -10.24
N GLU A 274 -25.32 20.41 -10.50
CA GLU A 274 -24.72 19.65 -11.61
C GLU A 274 -25.06 20.27 -12.96
N ASN A 275 -26.32 20.57 -13.18
CA ASN A 275 -26.79 21.16 -14.44
C ASN A 275 -26.16 22.54 -14.66
N THR A 276 -26.08 23.38 -13.62
CA THR A 276 -25.49 24.71 -13.72
C THR A 276 -24.00 24.68 -14.10
N LEU A 277 -23.23 23.75 -13.53
CA LEU A 277 -21.81 23.58 -13.93
C LEU A 277 -21.67 23.14 -15.38
N LEU A 278 -22.52 22.24 -15.83
CA LEU A 278 -22.53 21.75 -17.21
C LEU A 278 -22.97 22.85 -18.19
N GLU A 279 -24.01 23.62 -17.83
CA GLU A 279 -24.49 24.77 -18.60
C GLU A 279 -23.43 25.85 -18.75
N LYS A 280 -22.70 26.16 -17.69
CA LYS A 280 -21.57 27.12 -17.73
C LYS A 280 -20.50 26.68 -18.75
N TYR A 281 -20.14 25.41 -18.74
CA TYR A 281 -19.23 24.84 -19.74
C TYR A 281 -19.78 24.95 -21.15
N GLN A 282 -21.07 24.62 -21.36
CA GLN A 282 -21.73 24.69 -22.67
C GLN A 282 -21.79 26.13 -23.20
N GLN A 283 -22.11 27.10 -22.36
CA GLN A 283 -22.13 28.52 -22.73
C GLN A 283 -20.77 28.98 -23.20
N LEU A 284 -19.70 28.67 -22.47
CA LEU A 284 -18.33 29.01 -22.86
C LEU A 284 -17.88 28.30 -24.13
N SER A 285 -18.31 27.06 -24.33
CA SER A 285 -18.03 26.30 -25.55
C SER A 285 -18.74 26.91 -26.78
N ASN A 286 -20.01 27.32 -26.63
CA ASN A 286 -20.78 27.99 -27.68
C ASN A 286 -20.16 29.35 -28.05
N LEU A 287 -19.71 30.15 -27.07
CA LEU A 287 -19.02 31.41 -27.28
C LEU A 287 -17.72 31.21 -28.08
N ARG A 288 -16.96 30.15 -27.78
CA ARG A 288 -15.79 29.76 -28.55
C ARG A 288 -16.15 29.48 -30.00
N ASP A 289 -17.19 28.66 -30.23
CA ASP A 289 -17.59 28.23 -31.57
C ASP A 289 -18.13 29.38 -32.39
N GLU A 290 -18.84 30.33 -31.76
CA GLU A 290 -19.27 31.59 -32.44
C GLU A 290 -18.08 32.48 -32.84
N ASN A 291 -17.07 32.62 -31.96
CA ASN A 291 -15.86 33.41 -32.27
C ASN A 291 -15.08 32.78 -33.43
N ILE A 292 -14.97 31.47 -33.49
CA ILE A 292 -14.35 30.75 -34.60
C ILE A 292 -15.12 31.01 -35.91
N LYS A 293 -16.45 30.90 -35.87
CA LYS A 293 -17.34 31.18 -37.06
C LYS A 293 -17.20 32.62 -37.55
N LYS A 294 -16.93 33.58 -36.68
CA LYS A 294 -16.69 34.99 -37.01
C LYS A 294 -15.29 35.26 -37.57
N GLY A 295 -14.48 34.22 -37.75
CA GLY A 295 -13.12 34.35 -38.31
C GLY A 295 -12.04 34.72 -37.29
N ASN A 296 -12.39 34.78 -36.02
CA ASN A 296 -11.41 34.96 -34.95
C ASN A 296 -10.73 33.63 -34.63
N THR A 297 -9.60 33.35 -35.27
CA THR A 297 -8.85 32.11 -35.13
C THR A 297 -8.06 32.01 -33.82
N ALA A 298 -7.86 33.12 -33.09
CA ALA A 298 -7.23 33.14 -31.78
C ALA A 298 -8.28 33.50 -30.72
N LEU A 299 -8.61 32.54 -29.86
CA LEU A 299 -9.30 32.84 -28.63
C LEU A 299 -8.41 33.72 -27.76
N ASP A 300 -9.03 34.71 -27.13
CA ASP A 300 -8.46 35.40 -26.00
C ASP A 300 -7.99 34.40 -24.93
N THR A 301 -6.77 34.60 -24.43
CA THR A 301 -6.14 33.68 -23.46
C THR A 301 -7.02 33.49 -22.20
N GLU A 302 -7.72 34.53 -21.80
CA GLU A 302 -8.60 34.50 -20.61
C GLU A 302 -9.85 33.61 -20.84
N THR A 303 -10.50 33.72 -21.99
CA THR A 303 -11.63 32.88 -22.38
C THR A 303 -11.21 31.41 -22.53
N LEU A 304 -10.01 31.14 -23.05
CA LEU A 304 -9.49 29.78 -23.16
C LEU A 304 -9.23 29.17 -21.79
N HIS A 305 -8.62 29.92 -20.86
CA HIS A 305 -8.42 29.46 -19.49
C HIS A 305 -9.75 29.19 -18.75
N ALA A 306 -10.72 30.11 -18.86
CA ALA A 306 -12.02 29.91 -18.26
C ALA A 306 -12.76 28.66 -18.80
N LEU A 307 -12.65 28.41 -20.12
CA LEU A 307 -13.22 27.21 -20.75
C LEU A 307 -12.55 25.93 -20.26
N GLN A 308 -11.21 25.92 -20.17
CA GLN A 308 -10.44 24.77 -19.64
C GLN A 308 -10.79 24.49 -18.18
N GLU A 309 -10.89 25.53 -17.35
CA GLU A 309 -11.29 25.42 -15.95
C GLU A 309 -12.69 24.85 -15.82
N ALA A 310 -13.70 25.42 -16.53
CA ALA A 310 -15.08 24.96 -16.46
C ALA A 310 -15.23 23.50 -16.91
N TYR A 311 -14.53 23.12 -18.00
CA TYR A 311 -14.51 21.73 -18.49
C TYR A 311 -13.93 20.77 -17.48
N LEU A 312 -12.76 21.09 -16.92
CA LEU A 312 -12.05 20.23 -15.98
C LEU A 312 -12.87 20.07 -14.70
N ILE A 313 -13.36 21.17 -14.12
CA ILE A 313 -14.15 21.14 -12.88
C ILE A 313 -15.45 20.36 -13.06
N ALA A 314 -16.23 20.63 -14.12
CA ALA A 314 -17.48 19.93 -14.37
C ALA A 314 -17.27 18.40 -14.51
N ASN A 315 -16.31 18.01 -15.35
CA ASN A 315 -16.04 16.58 -15.56
C ASN A 315 -15.47 15.87 -14.34
N HIS A 316 -14.51 16.51 -13.64
CA HIS A 316 -13.92 15.89 -12.45
C HIS A 316 -14.90 15.79 -11.29
N MET A 317 -15.76 16.79 -11.08
CA MET A 317 -16.78 16.73 -10.03
C MET A 317 -17.83 15.64 -10.32
N ASN A 318 -18.25 15.50 -11.58
CA ASN A 318 -19.14 14.42 -11.99
C ASN A 318 -18.51 13.04 -11.81
N TRP A 319 -17.22 12.91 -12.16
CA TRP A 319 -16.47 11.68 -11.97
C TRP A 319 -16.30 11.33 -10.49
N LEU A 320 -15.89 12.30 -9.65
CA LEU A 320 -15.76 12.13 -8.19
C LEU A 320 -17.09 11.72 -7.55
N ARG A 321 -18.21 12.33 -7.99
CA ARG A 321 -19.55 11.92 -7.54
C ARG A 321 -19.82 10.45 -7.86
N SER A 322 -19.63 10.06 -9.10
CA SER A 322 -19.81 8.67 -9.53
C SER A 322 -18.92 7.69 -8.77
N LEU A 323 -17.64 8.05 -8.57
CA LEU A 323 -16.69 7.26 -7.78
C LEU A 323 -17.15 7.12 -6.33
N SER A 324 -17.60 8.21 -5.70
CA SER A 324 -18.07 8.17 -4.30
C SER A 324 -19.29 7.28 -4.10
N GLU A 325 -20.25 7.33 -5.04
CA GLU A 325 -21.43 6.45 -5.00
C GLU A 325 -21.06 4.97 -5.25
N ASN A 326 -20.14 4.70 -6.18
CA ASN A 326 -19.66 3.34 -6.43
C ASN A 326 -18.88 2.81 -5.22
N LEU A 327 -18.03 3.64 -4.61
CA LEU A 327 -17.27 3.30 -3.42
C LEU A 327 -18.18 2.99 -2.23
N LYS A 328 -19.26 3.78 -2.05
CA LYS A 328 -20.28 3.51 -1.03
C LYS A 328 -20.96 2.16 -1.28
N LYS A 329 -21.41 1.88 -2.50
CA LYS A 329 -22.05 0.60 -2.85
C LYS A 329 -21.13 -0.60 -2.66
N ALA A 330 -19.85 -0.46 -3.05
CA ALA A 330 -18.86 -1.52 -2.86
C ALA A 330 -18.59 -1.77 -1.38
N THR A 331 -18.46 -0.70 -0.57
CA THR A 331 -18.29 -0.80 0.89
C THR A 331 -19.51 -1.44 1.55
N GLU A 332 -20.72 -1.10 1.13
CA GLU A 332 -21.96 -1.69 1.63
C GLU A 332 -22.02 -3.20 1.36
N ARG A 333 -21.71 -3.63 0.13
CA ARG A 333 -21.63 -5.05 -0.23
C ARG A 333 -20.59 -5.78 0.62
N TYR A 334 -19.42 -5.17 0.83
CA TYR A 334 -18.38 -5.74 1.69
C TYR A 334 -18.85 -5.90 3.15
N CYS A 335 -19.53 -4.89 3.71
CA CYS A 335 -20.05 -4.96 5.07
C CYS A 335 -21.16 -6.01 5.23
N LEU A 336 -22.07 -6.14 4.25
CA LEU A 336 -23.11 -7.17 4.26
C LEU A 336 -22.51 -8.58 4.22
N ALA A 337 -21.55 -8.81 3.34
CA ALA A 337 -20.85 -10.11 3.26
C ALA A 337 -20.11 -10.48 4.57
N LEU A 338 -19.58 -9.48 5.30
CA LEU A 338 -18.97 -9.71 6.62
C LEU A 338 -20.01 -10.12 7.68
N LEU A 339 -21.24 -9.63 7.59
CA LEU A 339 -22.34 -10.00 8.52
C LEU A 339 -22.83 -11.43 8.26
N ASP A 340 -23.02 -11.79 6.98
CA ASP A 340 -23.43 -13.14 6.59
C ASP A 340 -22.42 -14.22 7.04
N ASN A 341 -21.13 -13.91 6.99
CA ASN A 341 -20.06 -14.81 7.47
C ASN A 341 -19.93 -14.91 9.00
N LYS A 342 -20.62 -14.07 9.78
CA LYS A 342 -20.64 -14.16 11.25
C LYS A 342 -21.83 -14.99 11.77
N SER A 343 -22.80 -15.29 10.93
CA SER A 343 -23.99 -16.08 11.27
C SER A 343 -23.80 -17.60 11.09
N TYR A 344 -22.62 -18.04 10.72
CA TYR A 344 -22.18 -19.43 10.66
C TYR A 344 -20.93 -19.61 11.55
#